data_3151a5fcfd0eb4d31f235c729034751c
#
_entry.id   3151a5fcfd0eb4d31f235c729034751c
#
_cell.length_a   1.000
_cell.length_b   1.000
_cell.length_c   1.000
_cell.angle_alpha   90.00
_cell.angle_beta   90.00
_cell.angle_gamma   90.00
#
_symmetry.space_group_name_H-M   'P 1'
#
loop_
_entity.id
_entity.type
_entity.pdbx_description
1 polymer ?
#
loop_
_entity_poly.entity_id
_entity_poly.type
_entity_poly.pdbx_seq_one_letter_code
_entity_poly.pdbx_strand_id
1 'polypeptide(L)'
;MDARLIINGVEIKLGHKELVDICYSIEDYARNVDILHELAKLNSSEIRSNVAGNKHLKDETFDMLIQDSSLEIMRTIISRDHFKRRMDKEIIERFIETGDTEILTNIAEDILDCADLYDVCEMDWLCEKLIIKKDPAVRYELAGNDSTPVFFLNKLAEDSDINVAEKAQETLSALEEDEFDDE
;
A
#
# COMPACT_ATOMS: atom_id res chain seq x y z
N MET A 1 -26.75 10.50 3.55
CA MET A 1 -26.51 9.42 2.59
C MET A 1 -27.85 8.86 2.18
N ASP A 2 -28.20 8.87 0.89
CA ASP A 2 -29.50 8.42 0.39
C ASP A 2 -29.31 7.24 -0.56
N ALA A 3 -28.94 6.10 0.00
CA ALA A 3 -28.89 4.84 -0.73
C ALA A 3 -30.24 4.12 -0.61
N ARG A 4 -30.63 3.43 -1.68
CA ARG A 4 -31.91 2.74 -1.77
C ARG A 4 -31.74 1.40 -2.44
N LEU A 5 -32.32 0.38 -1.86
CA LEU A 5 -32.45 -0.95 -2.45
C LEU A 5 -33.83 -1.07 -3.10
N ILE A 6 -33.87 -1.51 -4.37
CA ILE A 6 -35.13 -1.74 -5.08
C ILE A 6 -35.29 -3.25 -5.31
N ILE A 7 -36.30 -3.85 -4.69
CA ILE A 7 -36.63 -5.27 -4.88
C ILE A 7 -38.06 -5.36 -5.42
N ASN A 8 -38.23 -5.91 -6.62
CA ASN A 8 -39.53 -6.07 -7.25
C ASN A 8 -40.38 -4.75 -7.31
N GLY A 9 -39.69 -3.60 -7.50
CA GLY A 9 -40.31 -2.30 -7.55
C GLY A 9 -40.60 -1.68 -6.17
N VAL A 10 -40.29 -2.35 -5.08
CA VAL A 10 -40.40 -1.81 -3.73
C VAL A 10 -39.05 -1.15 -3.36
N GLU A 11 -39.12 0.12 -2.96
CA GLU A 11 -37.97 0.91 -2.57
C GLU A 11 -37.76 0.84 -1.05
N ILE A 12 -36.56 0.47 -0.63
CA ILE A 12 -36.14 0.40 0.78
C ILE A 12 -34.99 1.39 0.97
N LYS A 13 -35.14 2.37 1.88
CA LYS A 13 -34.05 3.25 2.28
C LYS A 13 -33.04 2.46 3.12
N LEU A 14 -31.77 2.61 2.77
CA LEU A 14 -30.67 1.99 3.52
C LEU A 14 -29.96 3.06 4.36
N GLY A 15 -29.79 2.77 5.65
CA GLY A 15 -28.93 3.54 6.53
C GLY A 15 -27.46 3.15 6.39
N HIS A 16 -26.59 3.83 7.15
CA HIS A 16 -25.16 3.55 7.12
C HIS A 16 -24.83 2.09 7.47
N LYS A 17 -25.45 1.57 8.54
CA LYS A 17 -25.21 0.21 9.01
C LYS A 17 -25.57 -0.84 7.96
N GLU A 18 -26.75 -0.72 7.35
CA GLU A 18 -27.21 -1.64 6.31
C GLU A 18 -26.28 -1.62 5.09
N LEU A 19 -25.71 -0.45 4.74
CA LEU A 19 -24.74 -0.33 3.66
C LEU A 19 -23.41 -0.98 4.00
N VAL A 20 -22.94 -0.84 5.23
CA VAL A 20 -21.75 -1.52 5.73
C VAL A 20 -21.95 -3.04 5.71
N ASP A 21 -23.07 -3.54 6.23
CA ASP A 21 -23.40 -4.97 6.23
C ASP A 21 -23.48 -5.54 4.80
N ILE A 22 -24.05 -4.78 3.86
CA ILE A 22 -24.07 -5.15 2.43
C ILE A 22 -22.65 -5.21 1.88
N CYS A 23 -21.82 -4.20 2.16
CA CYS A 23 -20.45 -4.13 1.66
C CYS A 23 -19.63 -5.36 2.11
N TYR A 24 -19.73 -5.74 3.37
CA TYR A 24 -19.07 -6.95 3.91
C TYR A 24 -19.62 -8.26 3.33
N SER A 25 -20.88 -8.27 2.86
CA SER A 25 -21.52 -9.44 2.27
C SER A 25 -21.25 -9.60 0.78
N ILE A 26 -20.68 -8.59 0.13
CA ILE A 26 -20.33 -8.64 -1.29
C ILE A 26 -19.08 -9.49 -1.45
N GLU A 27 -19.26 -10.62 -2.13
CA GLU A 27 -18.15 -11.48 -2.50
C GLU A 27 -17.28 -10.84 -3.59
N ASP A 28 -15.97 -11.07 -3.52
CA ASP A 28 -14.97 -10.56 -4.46
C ASP A 28 -15.05 -11.30 -5.81
N TYR A 29 -16.07 -10.98 -6.59
CA TYR A 29 -16.28 -11.51 -7.94
C TYR A 29 -16.39 -10.38 -8.98
N ALA A 30 -15.88 -10.65 -10.18
CA ALA A 30 -15.93 -9.74 -11.31
C ALA A 30 -17.38 -9.24 -11.66
N ARG A 31 -18.41 -10.02 -11.32
CA ARG A 31 -19.82 -9.62 -11.51
C ARG A 31 -20.29 -8.49 -10.58
N ASN A 32 -19.53 -8.21 -9.52
CA ASN A 32 -19.89 -7.23 -8.48
C ASN A 32 -19.24 -5.87 -8.69
N VAL A 33 -18.45 -5.69 -9.75
CA VAL A 33 -17.67 -4.45 -9.99
C VAL A 33 -18.52 -3.18 -10.09
N ASP A 34 -19.77 -3.30 -10.62
CA ASP A 34 -20.66 -2.15 -10.72
C ASP A 34 -21.16 -1.66 -9.36
N ILE A 35 -21.56 -2.59 -8.48
CA ILE A 35 -21.99 -2.25 -7.13
C ILE A 35 -20.82 -1.74 -6.28
N LEU A 36 -19.64 -2.35 -6.40
CA LEU A 36 -18.43 -1.88 -5.71
C LEU A 36 -18.06 -0.46 -6.14
N HIS A 37 -18.20 -0.14 -7.44
CA HIS A 37 -17.96 1.21 -7.94
C HIS A 37 -18.93 2.24 -7.33
N GLU A 38 -20.21 1.93 -7.21
CA GLU A 38 -21.18 2.83 -6.57
C GLU A 38 -20.95 2.97 -5.06
N LEU A 39 -20.54 1.89 -4.37
CA LEU A 39 -20.19 1.93 -2.95
C LEU A 39 -18.93 2.79 -2.69
N ALA A 40 -17.95 2.75 -3.59
CA ALA A 40 -16.74 3.56 -3.51
C ALA A 40 -17.00 5.07 -3.59
N LYS A 41 -18.12 5.50 -4.15
CA LYS A 41 -18.52 6.93 -4.21
C LYS A 41 -19.15 7.45 -2.92
N LEU A 42 -19.46 6.57 -1.97
CA LEU A 42 -20.14 6.97 -0.74
C LEU A 42 -19.18 7.72 0.21
N ASN A 43 -19.72 8.70 0.91
CA ASN A 43 -18.97 9.47 1.90
C ASN A 43 -18.83 8.72 3.23
N SER A 44 -18.21 7.53 3.18
CA SER A 44 -17.88 6.68 4.33
C SER A 44 -16.55 6.01 4.07
N SER A 45 -15.51 6.33 4.86
CA SER A 45 -14.18 5.72 4.74
C SER A 45 -14.25 4.21 4.98
N GLU A 46 -15.07 3.76 5.92
CA GLU A 46 -15.26 2.33 6.21
C GLU A 46 -15.77 1.55 4.97
N ILE A 47 -16.77 2.08 4.26
CA ILE A 47 -17.29 1.46 3.04
C ILE A 47 -16.23 1.49 1.95
N ARG A 48 -15.58 2.64 1.71
CA ARG A 48 -14.55 2.76 0.68
C ARG A 48 -13.31 1.89 0.96
N SER A 49 -12.90 1.76 2.25
CA SER A 49 -11.82 0.86 2.67
C SER A 49 -12.18 -0.60 2.38
N ASN A 50 -13.42 -0.98 2.66
CA ASN A 50 -13.92 -2.33 2.35
C ASN A 50 -13.93 -2.60 0.84
N VAL A 51 -14.34 -1.62 0.02
CA VAL A 51 -14.25 -1.71 -1.44
C VAL A 51 -12.80 -1.88 -1.89
N ALA A 52 -11.86 -1.09 -1.34
CA ALA A 52 -10.44 -1.18 -1.65
C ALA A 52 -9.84 -2.56 -1.35
N GLY A 53 -10.43 -3.31 -0.42
CA GLY A 53 -10.05 -4.69 -0.10
C GLY A 53 -10.36 -5.71 -1.20
N ASN A 54 -11.22 -5.38 -2.19
CA ASN A 54 -11.61 -6.29 -3.26
C ASN A 54 -10.57 -6.28 -4.40
N LYS A 55 -10.32 -7.46 -5.01
CA LYS A 55 -9.41 -7.61 -6.15
C LYS A 55 -10.05 -7.22 -7.48
N HIS A 56 -11.36 -7.42 -7.60
CA HIS A 56 -12.12 -7.14 -8.81
C HIS A 56 -12.77 -5.76 -8.72
N LEU A 57 -12.08 -4.75 -9.22
CA LEU A 57 -12.56 -3.38 -9.29
C LEU A 57 -12.51 -2.88 -10.74
N LYS A 58 -13.31 -1.89 -11.08
CA LYS A 58 -13.16 -1.13 -12.33
C LYS A 58 -11.93 -0.25 -12.25
N ASP A 59 -11.34 0.08 -13.41
CA ASP A 59 -10.19 0.99 -13.47
C ASP A 59 -10.50 2.35 -12.84
N GLU A 60 -11.69 2.91 -13.12
CA GLU A 60 -12.14 4.18 -12.56
C GLU A 60 -12.31 4.10 -11.01
N THR A 61 -12.62 2.92 -10.48
CA THR A 61 -12.72 2.70 -9.03
C THR A 61 -11.34 2.68 -8.39
N PHE A 62 -10.37 2.02 -9.03
CA PHE A 62 -8.98 2.05 -8.62
C PHE A 62 -8.43 3.48 -8.57
N ASP A 63 -8.60 4.23 -9.66
CA ASP A 63 -8.08 5.59 -9.79
C ASP A 63 -8.69 6.52 -8.72
N MET A 64 -9.97 6.33 -8.41
CA MET A 64 -10.65 7.08 -7.38
C MET A 64 -10.14 6.73 -5.97
N LEU A 65 -9.95 5.45 -5.68
CA LEU A 65 -9.49 5.00 -4.36
C LEU A 65 -8.03 5.34 -4.10
N ILE A 66 -7.15 5.24 -5.11
CA ILE A 66 -5.75 5.65 -5.01
C ILE A 66 -5.64 7.16 -4.65
N GLN A 67 -6.59 7.99 -5.11
CA GLN A 67 -6.62 9.42 -4.80
C GLN A 67 -7.34 9.77 -3.49
N ASP A 68 -7.83 8.78 -2.75
CA ASP A 68 -8.51 9.02 -1.47
C ASP A 68 -7.56 9.59 -0.42
N SER A 69 -8.07 10.51 0.41
CA SER A 69 -7.29 11.15 1.47
C SER A 69 -7.42 10.47 2.84
N SER A 70 -8.23 9.43 2.96
CA SER A 70 -8.43 8.70 4.21
C SER A 70 -7.26 7.78 4.49
N LEU A 71 -6.61 7.94 5.65
CA LEU A 71 -5.53 7.05 6.10
C LEU A 71 -5.95 5.57 6.12
N GLU A 72 -7.18 5.29 6.52
CA GLU A 72 -7.73 3.93 6.52
C GLU A 72 -7.72 3.30 5.12
N ILE A 73 -8.13 4.06 4.11
CA ILE A 73 -8.12 3.62 2.72
C ILE A 73 -6.68 3.50 2.20
N MET A 74 -5.83 4.48 2.50
CA MET A 74 -4.42 4.45 2.11
C MET A 74 -3.69 3.23 2.68
N ARG A 75 -3.93 2.87 3.95
CA ARG A 75 -3.40 1.63 4.55
C ARG A 75 -3.91 0.38 3.84
N THR A 76 -5.22 0.33 3.52
CA THR A 76 -5.79 -0.78 2.77
C THR A 76 -5.18 -0.91 1.38
N ILE A 77 -4.97 0.21 0.68
CA ILE A 77 -4.40 0.25 -0.66
C ILE A 77 -2.95 -0.24 -0.65
N ILE A 78 -2.12 0.30 0.26
CA ILE A 78 -0.69 -0.02 0.29
C ILE A 78 -0.42 -1.50 0.62
N SER A 79 -1.32 -2.16 1.35
CA SER A 79 -1.22 -3.58 1.67
C SER A 79 -1.67 -4.52 0.53
N ARG A 80 -1.99 -3.99 -0.66
CA ARG A 80 -2.55 -4.78 -1.77
C ARG A 80 -1.73 -4.66 -3.04
N ASP A 81 -1.15 -5.76 -3.51
CA ASP A 81 -0.27 -5.83 -4.70
C ASP A 81 -0.89 -5.25 -5.97
N HIS A 82 -2.19 -5.44 -6.16
CA HIS A 82 -2.88 -4.94 -7.36
C HIS A 82 -2.98 -3.41 -7.40
N PHE A 83 -2.91 -2.70 -6.25
CA PHE A 83 -2.80 -1.25 -6.20
C PHE A 83 -1.35 -0.78 -6.37
N LYS A 84 -0.38 -1.48 -5.77
CA LYS A 84 1.05 -1.12 -5.83
C LYS A 84 1.53 -0.93 -7.27
N ARG A 85 1.12 -1.81 -8.17
CA ARG A 85 1.45 -1.76 -9.61
C ARG A 85 0.89 -0.55 -10.37
N ARG A 86 0.00 0.23 -9.74
CA ARG A 86 -0.61 1.44 -10.33
C ARG A 86 -0.16 2.73 -9.66
N MET A 87 0.72 2.64 -8.68
CA MET A 87 1.24 3.81 -7.99
C MET A 87 2.38 4.41 -8.79
N ASP A 88 2.23 5.68 -9.15
CA ASP A 88 3.32 6.49 -9.67
C ASP A 88 4.04 7.23 -8.51
N LYS A 89 5.11 7.92 -8.86
CA LYS A 89 5.93 8.67 -7.91
C LYS A 89 5.13 9.70 -7.11
N GLU A 90 4.18 10.41 -7.75
CA GLU A 90 3.36 11.43 -7.10
C GLU A 90 2.45 10.82 -6.03
N ILE A 91 1.87 9.66 -6.34
CA ILE A 91 1.04 8.91 -5.40
C ILE A 91 1.88 8.43 -4.21
N ILE A 92 3.05 7.85 -4.46
CA ILE A 92 3.95 7.37 -3.41
C ILE A 92 4.43 8.53 -2.53
N GLU A 93 4.80 9.67 -3.13
CA GLU A 93 5.20 10.86 -2.35
C GLU A 93 4.10 11.33 -1.40
N ARG A 94 2.85 11.36 -1.87
CA ARG A 94 1.70 11.67 -1.03
C ARG A 94 1.51 10.68 0.12
N PHE A 95 1.75 9.38 -0.11
CA PHE A 95 1.69 8.35 0.93
C PHE A 95 2.82 8.54 1.96
N ILE A 96 4.03 8.84 1.51
CA ILE A 96 5.18 9.14 2.38
C ILE A 96 4.94 10.40 3.22
N GLU A 97 4.27 11.42 2.68
CA GLU A 97 3.95 12.67 3.37
C GLU A 97 2.96 12.49 4.53
N THR A 98 2.17 11.41 4.54
CA THR A 98 1.31 11.09 5.69
C THR A 98 2.08 10.92 6.98
N GLY A 99 3.32 10.45 6.91
CA GLY A 99 4.14 10.09 8.06
C GLY A 99 3.60 8.90 8.87
N ASP A 100 2.63 8.18 8.33
CA ASP A 100 2.01 7.03 8.98
C ASP A 100 2.93 5.81 8.94
N THR A 101 3.26 5.25 10.11
CA THR A 101 4.23 4.16 10.21
C THR A 101 3.82 2.93 9.41
N GLU A 102 2.55 2.52 9.46
CA GLU A 102 2.06 1.34 8.73
C GLU A 102 2.17 1.53 7.21
N ILE A 103 1.87 2.71 6.71
CA ILE A 103 2.05 3.05 5.29
C ILE A 103 3.53 3.01 4.93
N LEU A 104 4.38 3.63 5.74
CA LEU A 104 5.82 3.74 5.46
C LEU A 104 6.54 2.39 5.53
N THR A 105 6.18 1.51 6.45
CA THR A 105 6.73 0.16 6.54
C THR A 105 6.34 -0.68 5.32
N ASN A 106 5.08 -0.65 4.90
CA ASN A 106 4.65 -1.33 3.67
C ASN A 106 5.37 -0.81 2.41
N ILE A 107 5.67 0.51 2.35
CA ILE A 107 6.47 1.06 1.25
C ILE A 107 7.90 0.52 1.30
N ALA A 108 8.51 0.47 2.47
CA ALA A 108 9.87 -0.02 2.64
C ALA A 108 10.01 -1.52 2.37
N GLU A 109 9.00 -2.31 2.74
CA GLU A 109 8.97 -3.76 2.59
C GLU A 109 8.75 -4.17 1.12
N ASP A 110 7.74 -3.61 0.46
CA ASP A 110 7.19 -4.21 -0.76
C ASP A 110 7.38 -3.38 -2.04
N ILE A 111 7.40 -2.03 -1.96
CA ILE A 111 7.41 -1.20 -3.17
C ILE A 111 8.77 -1.25 -3.88
N LEU A 112 9.84 -1.49 -3.13
CA LEU A 112 11.16 -1.67 -3.70
C LEU A 112 11.22 -2.91 -4.61
N ASP A 113 10.46 -3.96 -4.31
CA ASP A 113 10.41 -5.18 -5.12
C ASP A 113 9.59 -5.02 -6.41
N CYS A 114 8.84 -3.94 -6.55
CA CYS A 114 8.15 -3.61 -7.79
C CYS A 114 9.10 -2.94 -8.81
N ALA A 115 10.30 -3.48 -8.98
CA ALA A 115 11.39 -2.94 -9.81
C ALA A 115 11.02 -2.67 -11.28
N ASP A 116 9.93 -3.25 -11.80
CA ASP A 116 9.39 -2.96 -13.11
C ASP A 116 8.82 -1.53 -13.26
N LEU A 117 8.70 -0.80 -12.13
CA LEU A 117 8.07 0.52 -12.08
C LEU A 117 9.08 1.67 -11.91
N TYR A 118 10.32 1.39 -11.52
CA TYR A 118 11.28 2.43 -11.16
C TYR A 118 12.60 2.32 -11.91
N ASP A 119 12.99 3.41 -12.54
CA ASP A 119 14.39 3.66 -12.91
C ASP A 119 15.24 3.69 -11.61
N VAL A 120 16.51 3.29 -11.70
CA VAL A 120 17.48 3.30 -10.59
C VAL A 120 17.49 4.65 -9.84
N CYS A 121 17.29 5.76 -10.55
CA CYS A 121 17.21 7.10 -9.95
C CYS A 121 15.99 7.30 -9.05
N GLU A 122 14.90 6.60 -9.30
CA GLU A 122 13.69 6.68 -8.48
C GLU A 122 13.79 5.81 -7.23
N MET A 123 14.52 4.70 -7.29
CA MET A 123 14.87 3.86 -6.14
C MET A 123 15.72 4.64 -5.12
N ASP A 124 16.75 5.34 -5.58
CA ASP A 124 17.59 6.18 -4.71
C ASP A 124 16.75 7.25 -4.03
N TRP A 125 15.88 7.93 -4.77
CA TRP A 125 14.97 8.93 -4.21
C TRP A 125 14.08 8.34 -3.11
N LEU A 126 13.51 7.16 -3.32
CA LEU A 126 12.65 6.49 -2.34
C LEU A 126 13.42 6.13 -1.07
N CYS A 127 14.59 5.51 -1.22
CA CYS A 127 15.47 5.18 -0.12
C CYS A 127 15.90 6.42 0.68
N GLU A 128 16.22 7.54 0.01
CA GLU A 128 16.53 8.81 0.65
C GLU A 128 15.37 9.33 1.51
N LYS A 129 14.12 9.16 1.06
CA LYS A 129 12.92 9.60 1.79
C LYS A 129 12.62 8.71 3.02
N LEU A 130 12.93 7.43 2.94
CA LEU A 130 12.63 6.45 3.99
C LEU A 130 13.73 6.40 5.07
N ILE A 131 15.01 6.45 4.69
CA ILE A 131 16.15 6.33 5.63
C ILE A 131 16.18 7.43 6.69
N ILE A 132 15.63 8.60 6.40
CA ILE A 132 15.57 9.74 7.33
C ILE A 132 14.37 9.71 8.28
N LYS A 133 13.50 8.69 8.18
CA LYS A 133 12.34 8.60 9.07
C LYS A 133 12.77 8.32 10.50
N LYS A 134 12.11 8.99 11.45
CA LYS A 134 12.45 8.87 12.88
C LYS A 134 12.08 7.50 13.46
N ASP A 135 11.04 6.88 12.92
CA ASP A 135 10.57 5.58 13.36
C ASP A 135 11.55 4.49 12.91
N PRO A 136 12.19 3.75 13.84
CA PRO A 136 13.12 2.69 13.49
C PRO A 136 12.45 1.53 12.76
N ALA A 137 11.13 1.32 12.92
CA ALA A 137 10.43 0.26 12.21
C ALA A 137 10.50 0.47 10.68
N VAL A 138 10.36 1.71 10.20
CA VAL A 138 10.48 2.02 8.76
C VAL A 138 11.88 1.72 8.24
N ARG A 139 12.91 2.10 9.00
CA ARG A 139 14.31 1.84 8.61
C ARG A 139 14.68 0.36 8.71
N TYR A 140 14.06 -0.37 9.64
CA TYR A 140 14.23 -1.82 9.79
C TYR A 140 13.68 -2.57 8.56
N GLU A 141 12.48 -2.23 8.08
CA GLU A 141 11.94 -2.83 6.85
C GLU A 141 12.81 -2.48 5.63
N LEU A 142 13.25 -1.23 5.52
CA LEU A 142 14.19 -0.83 4.47
C LEU A 142 15.52 -1.60 4.54
N ALA A 143 16.03 -1.87 5.74
CA ALA A 143 17.24 -2.64 5.97
C ALA A 143 17.07 -4.13 5.64
N GLY A 144 15.86 -4.65 5.77
CA GLY A 144 15.54 -6.05 5.50
C GLY A 144 15.22 -6.35 4.04
N ASN A 145 15.02 -5.33 3.22
CA ASN A 145 14.64 -5.48 1.82
C ASN A 145 15.91 -5.66 0.96
N ASP A 146 16.03 -6.79 0.26
CA ASP A 146 17.18 -7.15 -0.59
C ASP A 146 17.27 -6.29 -1.87
N SER A 147 16.17 -5.68 -2.28
CA SER A 147 16.15 -4.68 -3.36
C SER A 147 16.68 -3.30 -2.95
N THR A 148 16.96 -3.08 -1.66
CA THR A 148 17.58 -1.84 -1.18
C THR A 148 19.02 -1.74 -1.69
N PRO A 149 19.39 -0.66 -2.42
CA PRO A 149 20.74 -0.54 -2.95
C PRO A 149 21.82 -0.62 -1.85
N VAL A 150 22.91 -1.33 -2.11
CA VAL A 150 24.03 -1.58 -1.17
C VAL A 150 24.52 -0.30 -0.49
N PHE A 151 24.51 0.82 -1.21
CA PHE A 151 24.89 2.13 -0.66
C PHE A 151 24.01 2.52 0.56
N PHE A 152 22.70 2.27 0.51
CA PHE A 152 21.78 2.58 1.61
C PHE A 152 21.86 1.52 2.71
N LEU A 153 22.04 0.24 2.37
CA LEU A 153 22.27 -0.81 3.35
C LEU A 153 23.52 -0.53 4.19
N ASN A 154 24.61 -0.07 3.57
CA ASN A 154 25.83 0.32 4.32
C ASN A 154 25.58 1.48 5.28
N LYS A 155 24.73 2.46 4.92
CA LYS A 155 24.32 3.53 5.84
C LYS A 155 23.46 3.00 7.00
N LEU A 156 22.54 2.08 6.72
CA LEU A 156 21.68 1.45 7.72
C LEU A 156 22.45 0.54 8.65
N ALA A 157 23.55 -0.08 8.20
CA ALA A 157 24.46 -0.85 9.05
C ALA A 157 25.17 0.00 10.11
N GLU A 158 25.17 1.34 9.97
CA GLU A 158 25.65 2.32 10.94
C GLU A 158 24.50 3.03 11.70
N ASP A 159 23.25 2.50 11.62
CA ASP A 159 22.11 3.12 12.27
C ASP A 159 22.24 3.13 13.80
N SER A 160 21.68 4.17 14.43
CA SER A 160 21.66 4.32 15.88
C SER A 160 20.80 3.28 16.59
N ASP A 161 19.84 2.68 15.92
CA ASP A 161 19.03 1.55 16.41
C ASP A 161 19.75 0.25 16.06
N ILE A 162 20.08 -0.55 17.09
CA ILE A 162 20.85 -1.77 16.94
C ILE A 162 20.15 -2.81 16.05
N ASN A 163 18.81 -2.90 16.12
CA ASN A 163 18.08 -3.88 15.32
C ASN A 163 18.13 -3.52 13.85
N VAL A 164 18.06 -2.21 13.52
CA VAL A 164 18.21 -1.72 12.15
C VAL A 164 19.60 -2.03 11.61
N ALA A 165 20.64 -1.75 12.40
CA ALA A 165 22.03 -2.00 12.01
C ALA A 165 22.31 -3.49 11.79
N GLU A 166 21.88 -4.35 12.72
CA GLU A 166 22.02 -5.81 12.60
C GLU A 166 21.27 -6.34 11.36
N LYS A 167 20.04 -5.85 11.13
CA LYS A 167 19.23 -6.26 9.96
C LYS A 167 19.90 -5.90 8.64
N ALA A 168 20.46 -4.69 8.53
CA ALA A 168 21.20 -4.26 7.34
C ALA A 168 22.45 -5.12 7.08
N GLN A 169 23.17 -5.52 8.15
CA GLN A 169 24.34 -6.41 8.04
C GLN A 169 23.94 -7.81 7.60
N GLU A 170 22.83 -8.35 8.09
CA GLU A 170 22.27 -9.63 7.64
C GLU A 170 21.96 -9.59 6.14
N THR A 171 21.28 -8.55 5.67
CA THR A 171 20.90 -8.39 4.25
C THR A 171 22.16 -8.24 3.37
N LEU A 172 23.14 -7.44 3.79
CA LEU A 172 24.41 -7.31 3.06
C LEU A 172 25.13 -8.65 2.93
N SER A 173 25.18 -9.44 4.01
CA SER A 173 25.83 -10.74 4.00
C SER A 173 25.12 -11.74 3.08
N ALA A 174 23.78 -11.72 3.04
CA ALA A 174 23.00 -12.56 2.15
C ALA A 174 23.26 -12.22 0.67
N LEU A 175 23.30 -10.93 0.33
CA LEU A 175 23.60 -10.49 -1.04
C LEU A 175 25.00 -10.90 -1.50
N GLU A 176 26.00 -10.89 -0.61
CA GLU A 176 27.36 -11.37 -0.91
C GLU A 176 27.39 -12.89 -1.16
N GLU A 177 26.60 -13.69 -0.43
CA GLU A 177 26.53 -15.15 -0.62
C GLU A 177 25.88 -15.51 -1.97
N ASP A 178 24.82 -14.81 -2.39
CA ASP A 178 24.13 -15.05 -3.65
C ASP A 178 25.03 -14.75 -4.87
N GLU A 179 25.92 -13.75 -4.80
CA GLU A 179 26.87 -13.45 -5.88
C GLU A 179 27.92 -14.57 -6.10
N PHE A 180 28.20 -15.39 -5.09
CA PHE A 180 29.17 -16.50 -5.19
C PHE A 180 28.57 -17.80 -5.73
N ASP A 181 27.24 -18.00 -5.60
CA ASP A 181 26.58 -19.21 -6.04
C ASP A 181 26.25 -19.19 -7.56
N ASP A 182 26.28 -18.02 -8.22
CA ASP A 182 26.03 -17.82 -9.66
C ASP A 182 27.31 -17.92 -10.54
N GLU A 183 28.51 -18.16 -9.97
CA GLU A 183 29.77 -18.40 -10.70
C GLU A 183 30.11 -19.90 -10.81
#